data_7db8db4f73025471cc03b73d339340b0
#
_entry.id   7db8db4f73025471cc03b73d339340b0
#
_cell.length_a   1.000
_cell.length_b   1.000
_cell.length_c   1.000
_cell.angle_alpha   90.00
_cell.angle_beta   90.00
_cell.angle_gamma   90.00
#
_symmetry.space_group_name_H-M   'P 1'
#
loop_
_entity.id
_entity.type
_entity.pdbx_description
1 polymer ?
#
loop_
_entity_poly.entity_id
_entity_poly.type
_entity_poly.pdbx_seq_one_letter_code
_entity_poly.pdbx_strand_id
1 'polypeptide(L)' 'MEIEKLDVKGKMCPMPVAFTKRKLESMASGQLLEVIGEGKLEFDNIQRWVKNNGHKVVESSILENEFRMTIRKHQA' A
#
# COMPACT_ATOMS: atom_id res chain seq x y z
N MET A 1 0.36 -8.53 -16.61
CA MET A 1 0.76 -7.29 -15.92
C MET A 1 1.57 -7.61 -14.69
N GLU A 2 2.65 -6.92 -14.52
CA GLU A 2 3.51 -7.14 -13.37
C GLU A 2 2.95 -6.42 -12.16
N ILE A 3 3.06 -7.07 -11.01
CA ILE A 3 2.69 -6.48 -9.73
C ILE A 3 3.97 -6.02 -9.07
N GLU A 4 4.06 -4.73 -8.80
CA GLU A 4 5.18 -4.20 -8.03
C GLU A 4 5.01 -4.58 -6.57
N LYS A 5 6.11 -4.80 -5.87
CA LYS A 5 6.08 -5.17 -4.46
C LYS A 5 6.84 -4.16 -3.63
N LEU A 6 6.29 -3.90 -2.45
CA LEU A 6 6.91 -2.98 -1.49
C LEU A 6 6.84 -3.59 -0.11
N ASP A 7 7.99 -3.79 0.52
CA ASP A 7 8.08 -4.34 1.87
C ASP A 7 8.35 -3.19 2.84
N VAL A 8 7.41 -2.95 3.72
CA VAL A 8 7.54 -1.91 4.75
C VAL A 8 7.58 -2.51 6.16
N LYS A 9 7.86 -3.81 6.26
CA LYS A 9 8.03 -4.44 7.57
C LYS A 9 9.18 -3.80 8.32
N GLY A 10 8.99 -3.60 9.61
CA GLY A 10 9.99 -2.96 10.45
C GLY A 10 9.98 -1.44 10.38
N LYS A 11 9.14 -0.85 9.53
CA LYS A 11 9.01 0.61 9.44
C LYS A 11 7.89 1.07 10.35
N MET A 12 8.09 2.21 10.98
CA MET A 12 7.09 2.79 11.87
C MET A 12 6.40 3.97 11.19
N CYS A 13 5.14 4.21 11.57
CA CYS A 13 4.37 5.34 11.09
C CYS A 13 5.15 6.64 11.34
N PRO A 14 5.24 7.59 10.36
CA PRO A 14 4.49 7.61 9.10
C PRO A 14 5.22 7.00 7.90
N MET A 15 6.32 6.29 8.13
CA MET A 15 7.17 5.80 7.05
C MET A 15 6.47 4.83 6.08
N PRO A 16 5.63 3.87 6.55
CA PRO A 16 4.96 2.98 5.60
C PRO A 16 4.10 3.75 4.59
N VAL A 17 3.39 4.77 5.05
CA VAL A 17 2.58 5.61 4.16
C VAL A 17 3.46 6.38 3.19
N ALA A 18 4.56 6.94 3.68
CA ALA A 18 5.49 7.71 2.85
C ALA A 18 6.10 6.84 1.75
N PHE A 19 6.53 5.63 2.08
CA PHE A 19 7.09 4.72 1.09
C PHE A 19 6.05 4.29 0.07
N THR A 20 4.83 4.01 0.52
CA THR A 20 3.73 3.63 -0.36
C THR A 20 3.41 4.76 -1.34
N LYS A 21 3.34 5.98 -0.84
CA LYS A 21 3.10 7.17 -1.67
C LYS A 21 4.18 7.30 -2.74
N ARG A 22 5.43 7.23 -2.34
CA ARG A 22 6.55 7.39 -3.25
C ARG A 22 6.54 6.31 -4.34
N LYS A 23 6.26 5.07 -3.93
CA LYS A 23 6.22 3.97 -4.90
C LYS A 23 5.08 4.16 -5.90
N LEU A 24 3.90 4.52 -5.42
CA LEU A 24 2.75 4.75 -6.30
C LEU A 24 3.00 5.89 -7.28
N GLU A 25 3.69 6.94 -6.84
CA GLU A 25 4.01 8.06 -7.71
C GLU A 25 4.95 7.66 -8.84
N SER A 26 5.77 6.66 -8.64
CA SER A 26 6.71 6.18 -9.66
C SER A 26 6.09 5.15 -10.60
N MET A 27 4.87 4.71 -10.34
CA MET A 27 4.20 3.68 -11.13
C MET A 27 3.32 4.28 -12.20
N ALA A 28 3.04 3.47 -13.24
CA ALA A 28 2.10 3.87 -14.29
C ALA A 28 0.67 3.70 -13.80
N SER A 29 -0.24 4.50 -14.37
CA SER A 29 -1.65 4.43 -14.04
C SER A 29 -2.22 3.03 -14.30
N GLY A 30 -3.00 2.52 -13.36
CA GLY A 30 -3.61 1.20 -13.45
C GLY A 30 -2.72 0.05 -13.04
N GLN A 31 -1.47 0.32 -12.70
CA GLN A 31 -0.54 -0.70 -12.26
C GLN A 31 -0.87 -1.13 -10.82
N LEU A 32 -0.55 -2.38 -10.50
CA LEU A 32 -0.82 -2.92 -9.16
C LEU A 32 0.43 -2.88 -8.29
N LEU A 33 0.23 -2.57 -7.02
CA LEU A 33 1.29 -2.56 -6.02
C LEU A 33 0.88 -3.43 -4.84
N GLU A 34 1.74 -4.39 -4.48
CA GLU A 34 1.53 -5.21 -3.29
C GLU A 34 2.39 -4.66 -2.16
N VAL A 35 1.76 -4.22 -1.08
CA VAL A 35 2.44 -3.70 0.10
C VAL A 35 2.39 -4.75 1.19
N ILE A 36 3.54 -5.08 1.74
CA ILE A 36 3.66 -6.04 2.83
C ILE A 36 4.21 -5.30 4.04
N GLY A 37 3.54 -5.40 5.17
CA GLY A 37 3.98 -4.71 6.36
C GLY A 37 3.47 -5.36 7.64
N GLU A 38 3.69 -4.69 8.75
CA GLU A 38 3.28 -5.16 10.06
C GLU A 38 2.50 -4.07 10.78
N GLY A 39 1.54 -4.51 11.60
CA GLY A 39 0.80 -3.62 12.48
C GLY A 39 -0.52 -3.16 11.91
N LYS A 40 -1.56 -3.24 12.73
CA LYS A 40 -2.90 -2.83 12.32
C LYS A 40 -2.98 -1.32 12.10
N LEU A 41 -2.26 -0.55 12.91
CA LEU A 41 -2.26 0.90 12.77
C LEU A 41 -1.69 1.32 11.42
N GLU A 42 -0.58 0.72 11.04
CA GLU A 42 0.05 0.99 9.75
C GLU A 42 -0.85 0.56 8.60
N PHE A 43 -1.51 -0.58 8.75
CA PHE A 43 -2.48 -1.07 7.77
C PHE A 43 -3.62 -0.06 7.58
N ASP A 44 -4.22 0.41 8.68
CA ASP A 44 -5.31 1.36 8.62
C ASP A 44 -4.88 2.70 8.02
N ASN A 45 -3.69 3.16 8.35
CA ASN A 45 -3.16 4.42 7.83
C ASN A 45 -2.93 4.36 6.32
N ILE A 46 -2.34 3.27 5.84
CA ILE A 46 -2.10 3.09 4.42
C ILE A 46 -3.44 3.01 3.67
N GLN A 47 -4.38 2.25 4.20
CA GLN A 47 -5.68 2.08 3.58
C GLN A 47 -6.41 3.43 3.47
N ARG A 48 -6.37 4.21 4.53
CA ARG A 48 -7.01 5.54 4.54
C ARG A 48 -6.35 6.47 3.52
N TRP A 49 -5.03 6.49 3.50
CA TRP A 49 -4.30 7.35 2.56
C TRP A 49 -4.61 6.98 1.12
N VAL A 50 -4.63 5.68 0.82
CA VAL A 50 -4.90 5.17 -0.52
C VAL A 50 -6.28 5.62 -1.00
N LYS A 51 -7.29 5.47 -0.14
CA LYS A 51 -8.65 5.86 -0.48
C LYS A 51 -8.76 7.37 -0.68
N ASN A 52 -8.12 8.14 0.19
CA ASN A 52 -8.20 9.61 0.15
C ASN A 52 -7.51 10.17 -1.09
N ASN A 53 -6.60 9.43 -1.69
CA ASN A 53 -5.88 9.89 -2.86
C ASN A 53 -6.35 9.25 -4.17
N GLY A 54 -7.51 8.61 -4.14
CA GLY A 54 -8.16 8.11 -5.34
C GLY A 54 -7.67 6.76 -5.84
N HIS A 55 -6.73 6.15 -5.14
CA HIS A 55 -6.28 4.81 -5.48
C HIS A 55 -7.28 3.78 -4.93
N LYS A 56 -7.21 2.55 -5.43
CA LYS A 56 -8.14 1.52 -5.02
C LYS A 56 -7.41 0.38 -4.34
N VAL A 57 -7.93 -0.05 -3.19
CA VAL A 57 -7.46 -1.26 -2.53
C VAL A 57 -8.21 -2.43 -3.17
N VAL A 58 -7.50 -3.22 -3.96
CA VAL A 58 -8.09 -4.34 -4.69
C VAL A 58 -8.27 -5.54 -3.76
N GLU A 59 -7.27 -5.78 -2.93
CA GLU A 59 -7.29 -6.91 -2.02
C GLU A 59 -6.47 -6.56 -0.78
N SER A 60 -6.92 -7.05 0.37
CA SER A 60 -6.16 -6.83 1.60
C SER A 60 -6.39 -8.02 2.53
N SER A 61 -5.37 -8.34 3.31
CA SER A 61 -5.47 -9.39 4.32
C SER A 61 -4.54 -9.06 5.46
N ILE A 62 -4.93 -9.52 6.65
CA ILE A 62 -4.12 -9.37 7.83
C ILE A 62 -4.10 -10.71 8.55
N LEU A 63 -2.89 -11.16 8.93
CA LEU A 63 -2.73 -12.44 9.60
C LEU A 63 -1.67 -12.26 10.67
N GLU A 64 -2.07 -12.50 11.91
CA GLU A 64 -1.22 -12.31 13.08
C GLU A 64 -0.65 -10.90 13.12
N ASN A 65 -0.15 -10.15 12.95
CA ASN A 65 0.28 -8.76 12.96
C ASN A 65 0.89 -8.35 11.62
N GLU A 66 0.86 -9.26 10.64
CA GLU A 66 1.42 -8.97 9.32
C GLU A 66 0.29 -8.75 8.33
N PHE A 67 0.43 -7.74 7.47
CA PHE A 67 -0.60 -7.45 6.48
C PHE A 67 -0.03 -7.47 5.08
N ARG A 68 -0.93 -7.73 4.13
CA ARG A 68 -0.64 -7.66 2.70
C ARG A 68 -1.78 -6.92 2.04
N MET A 69 -1.46 -5.91 1.26
CA MET A 69 -2.46 -5.08 0.60
C MET A 69 -2.07 -4.88 -0.85
N THR A 70 -3.01 -5.16 -1.75
CA THR A 70 -2.80 -4.91 -3.18
C THR A 70 -3.55 -3.66 -3.55
N ILE A 71 -2.83 -2.68 -4.09
CA ILE A 71 -3.36 -1.37 -4.42
C ILE A 71 -3.25 -1.16 -5.92
N ARG A 72 -4.34 -0.69 -6.52
CA ARG A 72 -4.33 -0.28 -7.93
C ARG A 72 -4.11 1.20 -8.00
N LYS A 73 -3.11 1.62 -8.75
CA LYS A 73 -2.84 3.05 -8.90
C LYS A 73 -3.98 3.73 -9.63
N HIS A 74 -4.31 4.92 -9.15
CA HIS A 74 -5.32 5.78 -9.74
C HIS A 74 -5.10 5.93 -11.24
N GLN A 75 -6.16 5.80 -12.00
CA GLN A 75 -6.15 6.07 -13.45
C GLN A 75 -6.62 7.49 -13.67
N ALA A 76 -5.72 8.29 -14.19
CA ALA A 76 -6.01 9.69 -14.46
C ALA A 76 -6.58 9.87 -15.86
#